data_4ae237882719eee238349117042e405a
#
_entry.id   4ae237882719eee238349117042e405a
#
_cell.length_a   1.000
_cell.length_b   1.000
_cell.length_c   1.000
_cell.angle_alpha   90.00
_cell.angle_beta   90.00
_cell.angle_gamma   90.00
#
_symmetry.space_group_name_H-M   'P 1'
#
loop_
_entity.id
_entity.type
_entity.pdbx_description
1 polymer ?
#
loop_
_entity_poly.entity_id
_entity_poly.type
_entity_poly.pdbx_seq_one_letter_code
_entity_poly.pdbx_strand_id
1 'polypeptide(L)'
;MLEVEHVSKKFKDHQVLVDVNLKVNQGDVVVILGPSGSGKTTFLRCLNHLEKADTGHLTLGGKEYDLSKLSKKEILEIRQKTAFVFQHYNLFANKTALENILEGLIVARKIPKEEALQRAESALEKVGLLAYKDYYPSQLSGGQQQRIGIARAIAVKPDVIL
;
A
#
# COMPACT_ATOMS: atom_id res chain seq x y z
N MET A 1 -5.61 5.82 -13.69
CA MET A 1 -4.29 5.86 -14.36
C MET A 1 -3.26 6.33 -13.36
N LEU A 2 -2.12 5.65 -13.29
CA LEU A 2 -0.92 6.06 -12.55
C LEU A 2 0.21 6.23 -13.56
N GLU A 3 0.93 7.33 -13.51
CA GLU A 3 2.10 7.60 -14.35
C GLU A 3 3.23 8.10 -13.45
N VAL A 4 4.41 7.57 -13.65
CA VAL A 4 5.61 7.84 -12.88
C VAL A 4 6.70 8.26 -13.86
N GLU A 5 7.35 9.38 -13.59
CA GLU A 5 8.34 9.94 -14.50
C GLU A 5 9.58 10.38 -13.71
N HIS A 6 10.74 9.99 -14.24
CA HIS A 6 12.07 10.44 -13.80
C HIS A 6 12.36 10.19 -12.30
N VAL A 7 11.82 9.09 -11.73
CA VAL A 7 12.05 8.78 -10.32
C VAL A 7 13.46 8.27 -10.09
N SER A 8 14.18 8.99 -9.25
CA SER A 8 15.53 8.61 -8.82
C SER A 8 15.63 8.63 -7.31
N LYS A 9 16.47 7.73 -6.77
CA LYS A 9 16.75 7.60 -5.34
C LYS A 9 18.18 7.16 -5.09
N LYS A 10 18.85 7.86 -4.20
CA LYS A 10 20.20 7.56 -3.72
C LYS A 10 20.19 7.41 -2.20
N PHE A 11 20.91 6.44 -1.68
CA PHE A 11 21.19 6.30 -0.25
C PHE A 11 22.69 6.51 -0.03
N LYS A 12 23.07 7.59 0.63
CA LYS A 12 24.48 8.03 0.76
C LYS A 12 25.12 8.09 -0.63
N ASP A 13 26.09 7.23 -0.90
CA ASP A 13 26.80 7.17 -2.18
C ASP A 13 26.28 6.11 -3.14
N HIS A 14 25.29 5.34 -2.74
CA HIS A 14 24.72 4.26 -3.55
C HIS A 14 23.43 4.71 -4.27
N GLN A 15 23.50 4.75 -5.61
CA GLN A 15 22.33 5.02 -6.47
C GLN A 15 21.50 3.75 -6.55
N VAL A 16 20.22 3.82 -6.14
CA VAL A 16 19.30 2.67 -6.10
C VAL A 16 18.26 2.74 -7.20
N LEU A 17 17.73 3.93 -7.49
CA LEU A 17 16.82 4.17 -8.60
C LEU A 17 17.42 5.23 -9.52
N VAL A 18 17.41 4.98 -10.82
CA VAL A 18 17.93 5.87 -11.85
C VAL A 18 16.88 6.08 -12.90
N ASP A 19 16.31 7.26 -12.95
CA ASP A 19 15.38 7.70 -14.01
C ASP A 19 14.26 6.69 -14.32
N VAL A 20 13.60 6.18 -13.28
CA VAL A 20 12.56 5.14 -13.42
C VAL A 20 11.28 5.78 -13.92
N ASN A 21 10.75 5.21 -15.01
CA ASN A 21 9.51 5.62 -15.65
C ASN A 21 8.54 4.45 -15.72
N LEU A 22 7.24 4.68 -15.43
CA LEU A 22 6.22 3.64 -15.45
C LEU A 22 4.85 4.27 -15.72
N LYS A 23 4.07 3.63 -16.60
CA LYS A 23 2.68 3.98 -16.84
C LYS A 23 1.78 2.78 -16.62
N VAL A 24 0.71 2.97 -15.85
CA VAL A 24 -0.25 1.92 -15.47
C VAL A 24 -1.66 2.43 -15.74
N ASN A 25 -2.44 1.70 -16.53
CA ASN A 25 -3.83 2.03 -16.78
C ASN A 25 -4.75 1.36 -15.75
N GLN A 26 -6.00 1.75 -15.75
CA GLN A 26 -7.00 1.11 -14.90
C GLN A 26 -7.20 -0.34 -15.32
N GLY A 27 -7.14 -1.26 -14.36
CA GLY A 27 -7.27 -2.70 -14.56
C GLY A 27 -5.96 -3.41 -14.89
N ASP A 28 -4.87 -2.69 -15.11
CA ASP A 28 -3.56 -3.32 -15.34
C ASP A 28 -3.02 -3.98 -14.07
N VAL A 29 -2.32 -5.10 -14.27
CA VAL A 29 -1.47 -5.75 -13.28
C VAL A 29 -0.03 -5.66 -13.76
N VAL A 30 0.80 -4.94 -13.03
CA VAL A 30 2.22 -4.74 -13.36
C VAL A 30 3.10 -5.55 -12.44
N VAL A 31 4.03 -6.31 -13.01
CA VAL A 31 5.01 -7.10 -12.27
C VAL A 31 6.40 -6.49 -12.47
N ILE A 32 7.05 -6.10 -11.37
CA ILE A 32 8.41 -5.58 -11.36
C ILE A 32 9.37 -6.72 -11.06
N LEU A 33 10.20 -7.10 -12.02
CA LEU A 33 11.17 -8.19 -11.91
C LEU A 33 12.59 -7.64 -11.70
N GLY A 34 13.42 -8.43 -11.03
CA GLY A 34 14.84 -8.12 -10.81
C GLY A 34 15.41 -8.83 -9.59
N PRO A 35 16.74 -8.89 -9.45
CA PRO A 35 17.42 -9.55 -8.33
C PRO A 35 17.08 -8.87 -6.99
N SER A 36 17.41 -9.56 -5.88
CA SER A 36 17.31 -8.94 -4.54
C SER A 36 18.23 -7.72 -4.47
N GLY A 37 17.76 -6.64 -3.83
CA GLY A 37 18.51 -5.39 -3.72
C GLY A 37 18.44 -4.46 -4.93
N SER A 38 17.76 -4.82 -6.04
CA SER A 38 17.67 -3.97 -7.24
C SER A 38 16.76 -2.73 -7.11
N GLY A 39 16.27 -2.42 -5.92
CA GLY A 39 15.47 -1.21 -5.70
C GLY A 39 13.95 -1.35 -5.87
N LYS A 40 13.41 -2.54 -6.19
CA LYS A 40 11.96 -2.75 -6.41
C LYS A 40 11.09 -2.24 -5.25
N THR A 41 11.40 -2.65 -4.04
CA THR A 41 10.69 -2.21 -2.84
C THR A 41 10.89 -0.72 -2.57
N THR A 42 12.09 -0.19 -2.84
CA THR A 42 12.38 1.24 -2.72
C THR A 42 11.52 2.05 -3.68
N PHE A 43 11.38 1.59 -4.93
CA PHE A 43 10.52 2.24 -5.92
C PHE A 43 9.06 2.29 -5.44
N LEU A 44 8.47 1.16 -5.05
CA LEU A 44 7.10 1.12 -4.52
C LEU A 44 6.93 2.02 -3.29
N ARG A 45 7.92 2.06 -2.39
CA ARG A 45 7.90 2.95 -1.21
C ARG A 45 7.97 4.43 -1.57
N CYS A 46 8.67 4.79 -2.65
CA CYS A 46 8.68 6.16 -3.14
C CYS A 46 7.28 6.59 -3.65
N LEU A 47 6.55 5.70 -4.33
CA LEU A 47 5.21 6.01 -4.83
C LEU A 47 4.18 6.28 -3.73
N ASN A 48 4.32 5.66 -2.57
CA ASN A 48 3.44 5.87 -1.39
C ASN A 48 4.06 6.84 -0.37
N HIS A 49 5.23 7.43 -0.69
CA HIS A 49 5.99 8.29 0.23
C HIS A 49 6.29 7.64 1.59
N LEU A 50 6.52 6.32 1.60
CA LEU A 50 7.15 5.60 2.71
C LEU A 50 8.67 5.80 2.68
N GLU A 51 9.21 6.11 1.50
CA GLU A 51 10.56 6.58 1.25
C GLU A 51 10.47 7.85 0.41
N LYS A 52 11.28 8.87 0.73
CA LYS A 52 11.32 10.11 -0.05
C LYS A 52 12.17 9.89 -1.30
N ALA A 53 11.61 10.11 -2.49
CA ALA A 53 12.40 10.17 -3.73
C ALA A 53 13.27 11.43 -3.76
N ASP A 54 14.40 11.37 -4.44
CA ASP A 54 15.28 12.53 -4.62
C ASP A 54 14.78 13.41 -5.78
N THR A 55 14.27 12.77 -6.84
CA THR A 55 13.59 13.41 -7.98
C THR A 55 12.42 12.56 -8.46
N GLY A 56 11.58 13.14 -9.29
CA GLY A 56 10.53 12.45 -10.03
C GLY A 56 9.14 12.95 -9.75
N HIS A 57 8.24 12.60 -10.65
CA HIS A 57 6.85 13.00 -10.65
C HIS A 57 5.93 11.78 -10.58
N LEU A 58 4.81 11.93 -9.93
CA LEU A 58 3.73 10.95 -9.86
C LEU A 58 2.44 11.61 -10.30
N THR A 59 1.85 11.14 -11.39
CA THR A 59 0.47 11.48 -11.75
C THR A 59 -0.47 10.38 -11.28
N LEU A 60 -1.42 10.71 -10.42
CA LEU A 60 -2.37 9.77 -9.84
C LEU A 60 -3.78 10.36 -9.87
N GLY A 61 -4.69 9.71 -10.61
CA GLY A 61 -6.06 10.19 -10.76
C GLY A 61 -6.17 11.58 -11.40
N GLY A 62 -5.27 11.88 -12.35
CA GLY A 62 -5.24 13.16 -13.09
C GLY A 62 -4.57 14.33 -12.35
N LYS A 63 -4.03 14.08 -11.14
CA LYS A 63 -3.25 15.10 -10.41
C LYS A 63 -1.79 14.71 -10.38
N GLU A 64 -0.92 15.67 -10.68
CA GLU A 64 0.54 15.53 -10.64
C GLU A 64 1.10 15.95 -9.28
N TYR A 65 2.13 15.23 -8.85
CA TYR A 65 2.86 15.42 -7.58
C TYR A 65 4.37 15.37 -7.84
N ASP A 66 5.13 16.36 -7.33
CA ASP A 66 6.60 16.29 -7.26
C ASP A 66 7.00 15.47 -6.03
N LEU A 67 7.47 14.23 -6.24
CA LEU A 67 7.83 13.29 -5.17
C LEU A 67 8.99 13.76 -4.29
N SER A 68 9.78 14.73 -4.76
CA SER A 68 10.89 15.31 -3.98
C SER A 68 10.44 16.38 -2.99
N LYS A 69 9.26 17.00 -3.20
CA LYS A 69 8.82 18.20 -2.47
C LYS A 69 7.37 18.13 -1.97
N LEU A 70 6.86 16.93 -1.70
CA LEU A 70 5.49 16.74 -1.25
C LEU A 70 5.19 17.47 0.07
N SER A 71 4.12 18.22 0.09
CA SER A 71 3.51 18.74 1.32
C SER A 71 2.83 17.62 2.11
N LYS A 72 2.59 17.83 3.42
CA LYS A 72 1.85 16.88 4.26
C LYS A 72 0.46 16.55 3.72
N LYS A 73 -0.20 17.52 3.10
CA LYS A 73 -1.52 17.34 2.47
C LYS A 73 -1.43 16.41 1.25
N GLU A 74 -0.46 16.61 0.39
CA GLU A 74 -0.26 15.77 -0.80
C GLU A 74 0.14 14.34 -0.44
N ILE A 75 0.98 14.16 0.58
CA ILE A 75 1.30 12.83 1.11
C ILE A 75 0.02 12.11 1.58
N LEU A 76 -0.86 12.81 2.30
CA LEU A 76 -2.13 12.24 2.75
C LEU A 76 -3.03 11.89 1.55
N GLU A 77 -3.12 12.75 0.54
CA GLU A 77 -3.91 12.50 -0.68
C GLU A 77 -3.40 11.25 -1.43
N ILE A 78 -2.08 11.10 -1.62
CA ILE A 78 -1.48 9.92 -2.24
C ILE A 78 -1.82 8.66 -1.44
N ARG A 79 -1.64 8.68 -0.11
CA ARG A 79 -1.94 7.56 0.78
C ARG A 79 -3.42 7.24 0.87
N GLN A 80 -4.30 8.18 0.58
CA GLN A 80 -5.73 7.92 0.47
C GLN A 80 -6.11 7.19 -0.82
N LYS A 81 -5.36 7.39 -1.90
CA LYS A 81 -5.59 6.75 -3.20
C LYS A 81 -4.82 5.44 -3.38
N THR A 82 -3.82 5.19 -2.54
CA THR A 82 -2.99 3.98 -2.63
C THR A 82 -3.12 3.12 -1.39
N ALA A 83 -2.90 1.81 -1.53
CA ALA A 83 -2.70 0.90 -0.42
C ALA A 83 -1.39 0.13 -0.62
N PHE A 84 -0.69 -0.16 0.48
CA PHE A 84 0.58 -0.86 0.46
C PHE A 84 0.46 -2.21 1.17
N VAL A 85 0.85 -3.30 0.49
CA VAL A 85 0.93 -4.64 1.07
C VAL A 85 2.38 -4.95 1.40
N PHE A 86 2.69 -5.08 2.69
CA PHE A 86 4.05 -5.31 3.16
C PHE A 86 4.48 -6.77 3.01
N GLN A 87 5.75 -7.00 2.69
CA GLN A 87 6.35 -8.32 2.58
C GLN A 87 6.29 -9.11 3.90
N HIS A 88 6.42 -8.45 5.05
CA HIS A 88 6.38 -9.05 6.39
C HIS A 88 5.02 -8.84 7.09
N TYR A 89 3.93 -8.75 6.32
CA TYR A 89 2.54 -8.64 6.77
C TYR A 89 2.23 -7.36 7.57
N ASN A 90 3.08 -6.97 8.51
CA ASN A 90 2.95 -5.81 9.39
C ASN A 90 1.56 -5.71 10.05
N LEU A 91 1.10 -6.84 10.58
CA LEU A 91 -0.12 -6.90 11.36
C LEU A 91 0.16 -6.44 12.80
N PHE A 92 -0.82 -5.79 13.41
CA PHE A 92 -0.80 -5.49 14.82
C PHE A 92 -0.97 -6.79 15.61
N ALA A 93 0.05 -7.18 16.37
CA ALA A 93 0.08 -8.47 17.07
C ALA A 93 -1.01 -8.58 18.18
N ASN A 94 -1.41 -7.44 18.74
CA ASN A 94 -2.42 -7.32 19.79
C ASN A 94 -3.84 -7.06 19.28
N LYS A 95 -4.07 -7.22 17.95
CA LYS A 95 -5.37 -7.06 17.32
C LYS A 95 -5.74 -8.31 16.53
N THR A 96 -7.02 -8.64 16.50
CA THR A 96 -7.55 -9.74 15.69
C THR A 96 -7.41 -9.45 14.19
N ALA A 97 -7.68 -10.43 13.33
CA ALA A 97 -7.70 -10.26 11.87
C ALA A 97 -8.67 -9.15 11.45
N LEU A 98 -9.87 -9.14 12.00
CA LEU A 98 -10.87 -8.11 11.75
C LEU A 98 -10.41 -6.73 12.22
N GLU A 99 -9.90 -6.63 13.45
CA GLU A 99 -9.42 -5.37 14.02
C GLU A 99 -8.23 -4.79 13.24
N ASN A 100 -7.35 -5.63 12.71
CA ASN A 100 -6.26 -5.20 11.83
C ASN A 100 -6.74 -4.48 10.57
N ILE A 101 -7.90 -4.87 10.05
CA ILE A 101 -8.51 -4.20 8.89
C ILE A 101 -9.27 -2.95 9.32
N LEU A 102 -10.03 -3.04 10.41
CA LEU A 102 -10.82 -1.92 10.95
C LEU A 102 -9.97 -0.71 11.30
N GLU A 103 -8.73 -0.91 11.77
CA GLU A 103 -7.81 0.18 12.13
C GLU A 103 -7.61 1.17 10.97
N GLY A 104 -7.34 0.66 9.77
CA GLY A 104 -7.18 1.49 8.58
C GLY A 104 -8.46 2.21 8.16
N LEU A 105 -9.60 1.58 8.34
CA LEU A 105 -10.89 2.12 7.96
C LEU A 105 -11.39 3.21 8.93
N ILE A 106 -11.35 2.91 10.23
CA ILE A 106 -11.90 3.80 11.26
C ILE A 106 -10.91 4.92 11.61
N VAL A 107 -9.65 4.57 11.89
CA VAL A 107 -8.69 5.56 12.40
C VAL A 107 -8.12 6.42 11.27
N ALA A 108 -7.69 5.81 10.16
CA ALA A 108 -7.05 6.54 9.08
C ALA A 108 -8.05 7.16 8.09
N ARG A 109 -9.16 6.47 7.79
CA ARG A 109 -10.15 6.90 6.80
C ARG A 109 -11.38 7.57 7.39
N LYS A 110 -11.56 7.52 8.71
CA LYS A 110 -12.72 8.09 9.43
C LYS A 110 -14.06 7.52 8.96
N ILE A 111 -14.08 6.27 8.48
CA ILE A 111 -15.30 5.59 8.03
C ILE A 111 -16.15 5.23 9.27
N PRO A 112 -17.47 5.43 9.23
CA PRO A 112 -18.35 5.03 10.31
C PRO A 112 -18.20 3.54 10.64
N LYS A 113 -18.30 3.20 11.94
CA LYS A 113 -18.00 1.84 12.44
C LYS A 113 -18.80 0.74 11.75
N GLU A 114 -20.08 0.99 11.51
CA GLU A 114 -20.96 0.01 10.84
C GLU A 114 -20.52 -0.27 9.41
N GLU A 115 -20.25 0.76 8.62
CA GLU A 115 -19.74 0.63 7.26
C GLU A 115 -18.34 0.00 7.24
N ALA A 116 -17.48 0.38 8.19
CA ALA A 116 -16.13 -0.20 8.31
C ALA A 116 -16.20 -1.71 8.59
N LEU A 117 -17.12 -2.15 9.45
CA LEU A 117 -17.35 -3.57 9.75
C LEU A 117 -17.76 -4.35 8.50
N GLN A 118 -18.74 -3.86 7.76
CA GLN A 118 -19.21 -4.49 6.52
C GLN A 118 -18.08 -4.60 5.48
N ARG A 119 -17.29 -3.53 5.31
CA ARG A 119 -16.15 -3.54 4.38
C ARG A 119 -15.06 -4.51 4.82
N ALA A 120 -14.77 -4.58 6.12
CA ALA A 120 -13.75 -5.48 6.65
C ALA A 120 -14.14 -6.96 6.52
N GLU A 121 -15.38 -7.32 6.86
CA GLU A 121 -15.90 -8.68 6.69
C GLU A 121 -15.94 -9.09 5.22
N SER A 122 -16.41 -8.22 4.32
CA SER A 122 -16.39 -8.47 2.87
C SER A 122 -14.95 -8.65 2.34
N ALA A 123 -13.97 -7.90 2.86
CA ALA A 123 -12.58 -8.07 2.48
C ALA A 123 -12.00 -9.41 2.98
N LEU A 124 -12.33 -9.83 4.20
CA LEU A 124 -11.96 -11.15 4.73
C LEU A 124 -12.59 -12.29 3.93
N GLU A 125 -13.83 -12.15 3.53
CA GLU A 125 -14.51 -13.12 2.67
C GLU A 125 -13.80 -13.29 1.33
N LYS A 126 -13.44 -12.19 0.66
CA LYS A 126 -12.71 -12.21 -0.63
C LYS A 126 -11.37 -12.94 -0.56
N VAL A 127 -10.72 -12.97 0.59
CA VAL A 127 -9.46 -13.70 0.78
C VAL A 127 -9.65 -15.07 1.43
N GLY A 128 -10.91 -15.51 1.66
CA GLY A 128 -11.27 -16.78 2.24
C GLY A 128 -10.92 -16.93 3.72
N LEU A 129 -10.97 -15.83 4.50
CA LEU A 129 -10.58 -15.80 5.91
C LEU A 129 -11.66 -15.26 6.86
N LEU A 130 -12.92 -15.18 6.43
CA LEU A 130 -13.99 -14.66 7.29
C LEU A 130 -14.15 -15.49 8.58
N ALA A 131 -13.99 -16.82 8.50
CA ALA A 131 -14.04 -17.70 9.66
C ALA A 131 -12.92 -17.47 10.69
N TYR A 132 -11.87 -16.76 10.31
CA TYR A 132 -10.72 -16.44 11.15
C TYR A 132 -10.72 -15.00 11.65
N LYS A 133 -11.84 -14.29 11.54
CA LYS A 133 -11.94 -12.85 11.84
C LYS A 133 -11.51 -12.49 13.26
N ASP A 134 -11.75 -13.38 14.22
CA ASP A 134 -11.47 -13.19 15.64
C ASP A 134 -10.10 -13.75 16.08
N TYR A 135 -9.30 -14.28 15.14
CA TYR A 135 -7.98 -14.84 15.42
C TYR A 135 -6.91 -13.75 15.46
N TYR A 136 -5.97 -13.89 16.40
CA TYR A 136 -4.78 -13.04 16.47
C TYR A 136 -3.70 -13.51 15.49
N PRO A 137 -2.77 -12.64 15.04
CA PRO A 137 -1.70 -13.02 14.12
C PRO A 137 -0.89 -14.23 14.57
N SER A 138 -0.65 -14.41 15.88
CA SER A 138 0.07 -15.54 16.44
C SER A 138 -0.62 -16.90 16.23
N GLN A 139 -1.91 -16.90 15.95
CA GLN A 139 -2.73 -18.08 15.73
C GLN A 139 -2.88 -18.43 14.23
N LEU A 140 -2.26 -17.62 13.37
CA LEU A 140 -2.42 -17.67 11.92
C LEU A 140 -1.11 -18.07 11.23
N SER A 141 -1.20 -18.89 10.18
CA SER A 141 -0.06 -19.19 9.33
C SER A 141 0.43 -17.93 8.59
N GLY A 142 1.69 -17.94 8.12
CA GLY A 142 2.24 -16.82 7.34
C GLY A 142 1.41 -16.48 6.11
N GLY A 143 0.89 -17.48 5.40
CA GLY A 143 0.01 -17.28 4.25
C GLY A 143 -1.35 -16.67 4.63
N GLN A 144 -1.90 -17.00 5.81
CA GLN A 144 -3.11 -16.36 6.33
C GLN A 144 -2.84 -14.91 6.73
N GLN A 145 -1.73 -14.64 7.40
CA GLN A 145 -1.31 -13.27 7.75
C GLN A 145 -1.12 -12.39 6.51
N GLN A 146 -0.49 -12.95 5.45
CA GLN A 146 -0.35 -12.25 4.18
C GLN A 146 -1.71 -11.90 3.56
N ARG A 147 -2.64 -12.85 3.55
CA ARG A 147 -4.00 -12.61 3.03
C ARG A 147 -4.77 -11.56 3.84
N ILE A 148 -4.56 -11.48 5.16
CA ILE A 148 -5.13 -10.39 5.98
C ILE A 148 -4.51 -9.05 5.58
N GLY A 149 -3.19 -9.00 5.33
CA GLY A 149 -2.54 -7.80 4.80
C GLY A 149 -3.14 -7.32 3.47
N ILE A 150 -3.46 -8.28 2.58
CA ILE A 150 -4.15 -8.01 1.31
C ILE A 150 -5.59 -7.53 1.57
N ALA A 151 -6.34 -8.20 2.46
CA ALA A 151 -7.70 -7.79 2.83
C ALA A 151 -7.73 -6.36 3.39
N ARG A 152 -6.75 -5.99 4.23
CA ARG A 152 -6.57 -4.63 4.74
C ARG A 152 -6.37 -3.61 3.62
N ALA A 153 -5.60 -3.96 2.59
CA ALA A 153 -5.38 -3.11 1.42
C ALA A 153 -6.64 -2.97 0.56
N ILE A 154 -7.40 -4.05 0.34
CA ILE A 154 -8.63 -4.04 -0.46
C ILE A 154 -9.76 -3.28 0.24
N ALA A 155 -9.88 -3.41 1.56
CA ALA A 155 -10.98 -2.83 2.34
C ALA A 155 -11.07 -1.31 2.23
N VAL A 156 -9.94 -0.61 2.08
CA VAL A 156 -9.90 0.85 1.93
C VAL A 156 -10.28 1.33 0.54
N LYS A 157 -10.55 0.42 -0.41
CA LYS A 157 -10.92 0.71 -1.81
C LYS A 157 -9.95 1.72 -2.47
N PRO A 158 -8.67 1.40 -2.57
CA PRO A 158 -7.68 2.29 -3.16
C PRO A 158 -7.80 2.30 -4.70
N ASP A 159 -7.27 3.35 -5.34
CA ASP A 159 -7.11 3.39 -6.79
C ASP A 159 -5.98 2.45 -7.27
N VAL A 160 -4.95 2.26 -6.41
CA VAL A 160 -3.77 1.42 -6.69
C VAL A 160 -3.36 0.65 -5.45
N ILE A 161 -3.00 -0.64 -5.63
CA ILE A 161 -2.37 -1.48 -4.60
C ILE A 161 -0.91 -1.69 -5.00
N LEU A 162 0.00 -1.46 -4.05
CA LEU A 162 1.45 -1.57 -4.18
C LEU A 162 2.00 -2.71 -3.34
#